data_671065f8fa3b4f232c3d633098852f9e
#
_entry.id   671065f8fa3b4f232c3d633098852f9e
#
_cell.length_a   1.000
_cell.length_b   1.000
_cell.length_c   1.000
_cell.angle_alpha   90.00
_cell.angle_beta   90.00
_cell.angle_gamma   90.00
#
_symmetry.space_group_name_H-M   'P 1'
#
loop_
_entity.id
_entity.type
_entity.pdbx_description
1 polymer ?
#
loop_
_entity_poly.entity_id
_entity_poly.type
_entity_poly.pdbx_seq_one_letter_code
_entity_poly.pdbx_strand_id
1 'polypeptide(L)'
;MVVIDRKKDAFRRLGEDFAGRTVAGIGFDRTVLQEAGITSDSAVMAVTSGDNSNIMIARVAREMFGVQHVAARIYDPKRAAVYQRLGIATVATVAWTSNQIMSIVMPQQSAPTWTSPTSTHFVVERHVQASTAGRAIDEFTSDECRVVLLGRNGVSQIPPTTVLLQEGDVLHVLATTSGIETFDHAFTAHQGSHS
;
A
#
# COMPACT_ATOMS: atom_id res chain seq x y z
N MET A 1 -12.14 -21.70 4.23
CA MET A 1 -11.68 -21.01 2.99
C MET A 1 -11.95 -21.90 1.78
N VAL A 2 -12.36 -21.33 0.64
CA VAL A 2 -12.51 -22.05 -0.64
C VAL A 2 -11.59 -21.40 -1.66
N VAL A 3 -10.83 -22.18 -2.41
CA VAL A 3 -9.99 -21.72 -3.51
C VAL A 3 -10.56 -22.20 -4.84
N ILE A 4 -10.75 -21.26 -5.75
CA ILE A 4 -11.26 -21.53 -7.10
C ILE A 4 -10.13 -21.30 -8.10
N ASP A 5 -9.85 -22.27 -8.94
CA ASP A 5 -8.93 -22.13 -10.07
C ASP A 5 -9.44 -22.91 -11.28
N ARG A 6 -9.21 -22.39 -12.48
CA ARG A 6 -9.58 -23.07 -13.72
C ARG A 6 -8.78 -24.36 -13.94
N LYS A 7 -7.54 -24.38 -13.43
CA LYS A 7 -6.60 -25.51 -13.59
C LYS A 7 -6.52 -26.30 -12.29
N LYS A 8 -6.95 -27.56 -12.30
CA LYS A 8 -6.85 -28.45 -11.14
C LYS A 8 -5.41 -28.58 -10.60
N ASP A 9 -4.42 -28.56 -11.51
CA ASP A 9 -3.01 -28.67 -11.13
C ASP A 9 -2.51 -27.47 -10.30
N ALA A 10 -3.17 -26.31 -10.39
CA ALA A 10 -2.82 -25.13 -9.59
C ALA A 10 -2.99 -25.39 -8.09
N PHE A 11 -3.90 -26.27 -7.69
CA PHE A 11 -4.17 -26.60 -6.29
C PHE A 11 -3.00 -27.29 -5.59
N ARG A 12 -2.07 -27.89 -6.31
CA ARG A 12 -0.85 -28.46 -5.73
C ARG A 12 -0.01 -27.42 -4.97
N ARG A 13 -0.14 -26.14 -5.33
CA ARG A 13 0.58 -25.05 -4.67
C ARG A 13 0.05 -24.72 -3.26
N LEU A 14 -1.12 -25.22 -2.92
CA LEU A 14 -1.70 -24.98 -1.60
C LEU A 14 -1.00 -25.78 -0.50
N GLY A 15 -0.24 -26.84 -0.88
CA GLY A 15 0.42 -27.73 0.06
C GLY A 15 -0.55 -28.73 0.69
N GLU A 16 0.04 -29.71 1.41
CA GLU A 16 -0.72 -30.79 2.04
C GLU A 16 -1.50 -30.34 3.28
N ASP A 17 -1.04 -29.28 3.94
CA ASP A 17 -1.67 -28.71 5.15
C ASP A 17 -2.86 -27.78 4.86
N PHE A 18 -3.28 -27.64 3.61
CA PHE A 18 -4.40 -26.79 3.25
C PHE A 18 -5.73 -27.36 3.77
N ALA A 19 -6.24 -26.83 4.86
CA ALA A 19 -7.51 -27.25 5.49
C ALA A 19 -8.77 -26.71 4.77
N GLY A 20 -8.62 -26.06 3.60
CA GLY A 20 -9.74 -25.50 2.83
C GLY A 20 -10.30 -26.47 1.81
N ARG A 21 -11.31 -25.98 1.05
CA ARG A 21 -11.92 -26.70 -0.07
C ARG A 21 -11.45 -26.10 -1.40
N THR A 22 -11.34 -26.91 -2.45
CA THR A 22 -10.99 -26.49 -3.80
C THR A 22 -12.14 -26.73 -4.77
N VAL A 23 -12.38 -25.79 -5.68
CA VAL A 23 -13.37 -25.90 -6.74
C VAL A 23 -12.71 -25.58 -8.07
N ALA A 24 -12.77 -26.53 -9.02
CA ALA A 24 -12.18 -26.34 -10.35
C ALA A 24 -13.19 -25.65 -11.27
N GLY A 25 -12.87 -24.45 -11.73
CA GLY A 25 -13.77 -23.70 -12.61
C GLY A 25 -13.33 -22.26 -12.84
N ILE A 26 -14.12 -21.53 -13.62
CA ILE A 26 -13.89 -20.11 -13.90
C ILE A 26 -14.48 -19.28 -12.76
N GLY A 27 -13.65 -18.44 -12.10
CA GLY A 27 -14.02 -17.73 -10.88
C GLY A 27 -15.14 -16.69 -11.02
N PHE A 28 -15.54 -16.31 -12.22
CA PHE A 28 -16.72 -15.46 -12.47
C PHE A 28 -17.94 -16.24 -12.97
N ASP A 29 -17.84 -17.58 -13.10
CA ASP A 29 -18.98 -18.42 -13.43
C ASP A 29 -19.90 -18.53 -12.20
N ARG A 30 -21.19 -18.23 -12.41
CA ARG A 30 -22.19 -18.25 -11.36
C ARG A 30 -22.33 -19.63 -10.71
N THR A 31 -22.32 -20.68 -11.53
CA THR A 31 -22.47 -22.06 -11.02
C THR A 31 -21.28 -22.46 -10.17
N VAL A 32 -20.06 -22.10 -10.59
CA VAL A 32 -18.83 -22.36 -9.84
C VAL A 32 -18.82 -21.62 -8.49
N LEU A 33 -19.26 -20.35 -8.49
CA LEU A 33 -19.39 -19.58 -7.25
C LEU A 33 -20.46 -20.14 -6.30
N GLN A 34 -21.58 -20.62 -6.83
CA GLN A 34 -22.62 -21.30 -6.05
C GLN A 34 -22.09 -22.64 -5.47
N GLU A 35 -21.38 -23.44 -6.27
CA GLU A 35 -20.71 -24.65 -5.81
C GLU A 35 -19.70 -24.35 -4.71
N ALA A 36 -18.97 -23.24 -4.81
CA ALA A 36 -18.07 -22.77 -3.78
C ALA A 36 -18.77 -22.35 -2.49
N GLY A 37 -20.09 -22.15 -2.52
CA GLY A 37 -20.89 -21.75 -1.37
C GLY A 37 -20.84 -20.26 -1.06
N ILE A 38 -20.75 -19.41 -2.11
CA ILE A 38 -20.75 -17.96 -1.93
C ILE A 38 -22.09 -17.48 -1.35
N THR A 39 -22.02 -16.56 -0.40
CA THR A 39 -23.17 -15.88 0.22
C THR A 39 -22.86 -14.37 0.33
N SER A 40 -23.85 -13.55 0.69
CA SER A 40 -23.64 -12.11 0.97
C SER A 40 -22.60 -11.84 2.07
N ASP A 41 -22.48 -12.76 3.01
CA ASP A 41 -21.54 -12.66 4.15
C ASP A 41 -20.11 -13.14 3.81
N SER A 42 -19.90 -13.62 2.59
CA SER A 42 -18.60 -14.07 2.12
C SER A 42 -17.64 -12.89 1.93
N ALA A 43 -16.33 -13.16 2.03
CA ALA A 43 -15.28 -12.30 1.52
C ALA A 43 -14.69 -12.91 0.26
N VAL A 44 -14.52 -12.11 -0.81
CA VAL A 44 -14.01 -12.57 -2.10
C VAL A 44 -12.72 -11.83 -2.47
N MET A 45 -11.66 -12.60 -2.75
CA MET A 45 -10.38 -12.08 -3.24
C MET A 45 -10.12 -12.61 -4.65
N ALA A 46 -10.16 -11.72 -5.65
CA ALA A 46 -9.88 -12.05 -7.04
C ALA A 46 -8.40 -11.78 -7.35
N VAL A 47 -7.59 -12.84 -7.42
CA VAL A 47 -6.12 -12.75 -7.56
C VAL A 47 -5.58 -13.57 -8.73
N THR A 48 -6.37 -13.78 -9.77
CA THR A 48 -5.94 -14.47 -10.99
C THR A 48 -4.88 -13.65 -11.76
N SER A 49 -4.23 -14.24 -12.75
CA SER A 49 -3.21 -13.55 -13.55
C SER A 49 -3.74 -12.45 -14.49
N GLY A 50 -5.06 -12.27 -14.60
CA GLY A 50 -5.64 -11.31 -15.54
C GLY A 50 -6.54 -10.28 -14.87
N ASP A 51 -6.26 -8.98 -15.09
CA ASP A 51 -7.03 -7.87 -14.54
C ASP A 51 -8.51 -7.96 -14.90
N ASN A 52 -8.83 -8.27 -16.17
CA ASN A 52 -10.21 -8.39 -16.61
C ASN A 52 -10.96 -9.51 -15.87
N SER A 53 -10.30 -10.66 -15.67
CA SER A 53 -10.88 -11.77 -14.91
C SER A 53 -11.12 -11.38 -13.46
N ASN A 54 -10.17 -10.68 -12.83
CA ASN A 54 -10.29 -10.25 -11.45
C ASN A 54 -11.45 -9.26 -11.26
N ILE A 55 -11.62 -8.34 -12.19
CA ILE A 55 -12.76 -7.41 -12.17
C ILE A 55 -14.08 -8.13 -12.40
N MET A 56 -14.14 -9.07 -13.35
CA MET A 56 -15.36 -9.85 -13.59
C MET A 56 -15.75 -10.66 -12.35
N ILE A 57 -14.80 -11.32 -11.67
CA ILE A 57 -15.05 -12.03 -10.41
C ILE A 57 -15.61 -11.06 -9.35
N ALA A 58 -14.95 -9.92 -9.16
CA ALA A 58 -15.36 -8.93 -8.18
C ALA A 58 -16.78 -8.39 -8.44
N ARG A 59 -17.08 -8.07 -9.70
CA ARG A 59 -18.42 -7.58 -10.08
C ARG A 59 -19.50 -8.64 -9.90
N VAL A 60 -19.26 -9.86 -10.36
CA VAL A 60 -20.23 -10.96 -10.21
C VAL A 60 -20.49 -11.22 -8.73
N ALA A 61 -19.46 -11.27 -7.89
CA ALA A 61 -19.62 -11.45 -6.45
C ALA A 61 -20.46 -10.33 -5.81
N ARG A 62 -20.22 -9.08 -6.18
CA ARG A 62 -20.97 -7.93 -5.64
C ARG A 62 -22.38 -7.83 -6.19
N GLU A 63 -22.52 -7.82 -7.51
CA GLU A 63 -23.77 -7.48 -8.19
C GLU A 63 -24.77 -8.62 -8.15
N MET A 64 -24.30 -9.88 -8.20
CA MET A 64 -25.18 -11.05 -8.27
C MET A 64 -25.36 -11.77 -6.93
N PHE A 65 -24.36 -11.71 -6.05
CA PHE A 65 -24.41 -12.41 -4.76
C PHE A 65 -24.46 -11.46 -3.55
N GLY A 66 -24.40 -10.15 -3.76
CA GLY A 66 -24.50 -9.14 -2.70
C GLY A 66 -23.30 -9.09 -1.76
N VAL A 67 -22.15 -9.66 -2.16
CA VAL A 67 -20.94 -9.69 -1.31
C VAL A 67 -20.43 -8.28 -1.08
N GLN A 68 -20.28 -7.90 0.20
CA GLN A 68 -19.79 -6.58 0.59
C GLN A 68 -18.27 -6.50 0.60
N HIS A 69 -17.60 -7.57 0.99
CA HIS A 69 -16.14 -7.63 1.16
C HIS A 69 -15.49 -8.25 -0.08
N VAL A 70 -15.21 -7.41 -1.07
CA VAL A 70 -14.60 -7.85 -2.33
C VAL A 70 -13.33 -7.07 -2.60
N ALA A 71 -12.23 -7.77 -2.90
CA ALA A 71 -10.98 -7.17 -3.33
C ALA A 71 -10.48 -7.82 -4.64
N ALA A 72 -9.89 -7.01 -5.52
CA ALA A 72 -9.34 -7.46 -6.79
C ALA A 72 -7.89 -7.02 -6.95
N ARG A 73 -7.00 -7.94 -7.35
CA ARG A 73 -5.65 -7.61 -7.78
C ARG A 73 -5.68 -7.03 -9.20
N ILE A 74 -5.10 -5.87 -9.39
CA ILE A 74 -4.98 -5.20 -10.68
C ILE A 74 -3.51 -4.85 -10.92
N TYR A 75 -2.95 -5.24 -12.04
CA TYR A 75 -1.57 -4.93 -12.40
C TYR A 75 -1.41 -3.50 -12.92
N ASP A 76 -2.37 -3.02 -13.71
CA ASP A 76 -2.35 -1.67 -14.28
C ASP A 76 -2.87 -0.63 -13.26
N PRO A 77 -2.01 0.30 -12.77
CA PRO A 77 -2.42 1.30 -11.77
C PRO A 77 -3.53 2.24 -12.27
N LYS A 78 -3.56 2.58 -13.56
CA LYS A 78 -4.60 3.45 -14.14
C LYS A 78 -5.97 2.77 -14.09
N ARG A 79 -6.00 1.47 -14.38
CA ARG A 79 -7.21 0.66 -14.27
C ARG A 79 -7.65 0.48 -12.83
N ALA A 80 -6.73 0.26 -11.90
CA ALA A 80 -7.02 0.17 -10.48
C ALA A 80 -7.75 1.41 -9.97
N ALA A 81 -7.28 2.62 -10.32
CA ALA A 81 -7.91 3.88 -9.94
C ALA A 81 -9.36 4.01 -10.47
N VAL A 82 -9.64 3.54 -11.69
CA VAL A 82 -11.00 3.54 -12.24
C VAL A 82 -11.93 2.62 -11.44
N TYR A 83 -11.48 1.41 -11.13
CA TYR A 83 -12.31 0.44 -10.40
C TYR A 83 -12.52 0.80 -8.94
N GLN A 84 -11.56 1.45 -8.30
CA GLN A 84 -11.74 2.02 -6.96
C GLN A 84 -12.86 3.06 -6.91
N ARG A 85 -12.94 3.94 -7.93
CA ARG A 85 -14.06 4.90 -8.06
C ARG A 85 -15.41 4.22 -8.24
N LEU A 86 -15.44 3.02 -8.80
CA LEU A 86 -16.64 2.18 -8.92
C LEU A 86 -16.92 1.36 -7.65
N GLY A 87 -16.16 1.61 -6.57
CA GLY A 87 -16.35 1.00 -5.27
C GLY A 87 -15.80 -0.43 -5.15
N ILE A 88 -14.97 -0.91 -6.07
CA ILE A 88 -14.27 -2.20 -5.96
C ILE A 88 -12.91 -1.95 -5.34
N ALA A 89 -12.65 -2.51 -4.15
CA ALA A 89 -11.34 -2.43 -3.54
C ALA A 89 -10.29 -3.13 -4.44
N THR A 90 -9.28 -2.38 -4.86
CA THR A 90 -8.23 -2.89 -5.75
C THR A 90 -6.85 -2.76 -5.11
N VAL A 91 -6.00 -3.75 -5.38
CA VAL A 91 -4.59 -3.74 -4.98
C VAL A 91 -3.73 -3.72 -6.25
N ALA A 92 -3.07 -2.58 -6.50
CA ALA A 92 -2.15 -2.39 -7.63
C ALA A 92 -0.75 -2.91 -7.26
N THR A 93 -0.54 -4.22 -7.37
CA THR A 93 0.68 -4.89 -6.87
C THR A 93 1.96 -4.42 -7.55
N VAL A 94 1.94 -4.11 -8.84
CA VAL A 94 3.13 -3.63 -9.58
C VAL A 94 3.55 -2.26 -9.08
N ALA A 95 2.62 -1.32 -8.94
CA ALA A 95 2.91 0.01 -8.43
C ALA A 95 3.48 -0.04 -7.00
N TRP A 96 2.88 -0.86 -6.15
CA TRP A 96 3.36 -1.04 -4.78
C TRP A 96 4.78 -1.60 -4.73
N THR A 97 5.05 -2.68 -5.48
CA THR A 97 6.39 -3.30 -5.53
C THR A 97 7.43 -2.34 -6.10
N SER A 98 7.09 -1.62 -7.20
CA SER A 98 7.99 -0.64 -7.80
C SER A 98 8.33 0.49 -6.81
N ASN A 99 7.33 0.99 -6.07
CA ASN A 99 7.56 2.01 -5.06
C ASN A 99 8.47 1.50 -3.94
N GLN A 100 8.32 0.25 -3.48
CA GLN A 100 9.21 -0.36 -2.49
C GLN A 100 10.66 -0.46 -2.99
N ILE A 101 10.86 -0.86 -4.25
CA ILE A 101 12.20 -0.92 -4.84
C ILE A 101 12.78 0.50 -4.96
N MET A 102 12.00 1.47 -5.42
CA MET A 102 12.45 2.87 -5.56
C MET A 102 12.81 3.47 -4.21
N SER A 103 12.06 3.18 -3.14
CA SER A 103 12.38 3.67 -1.80
C SER A 103 13.71 3.13 -1.26
N ILE A 104 14.09 1.92 -1.64
CA ILE A 104 15.38 1.32 -1.27
C ILE A 104 16.54 1.94 -2.08
N VAL A 105 16.33 2.16 -3.38
CA VAL A 105 17.39 2.61 -4.30
C VAL A 105 17.54 4.13 -4.29
N MET A 106 16.44 4.87 -4.13
CA MET A 106 16.38 6.35 -4.13
C MET A 106 15.53 6.85 -2.94
N PRO A 107 16.02 6.75 -1.71
CA PRO A 107 15.23 7.07 -0.51
C PRO A 107 14.73 8.53 -0.47
N GLN A 108 15.46 9.45 -1.11
CA GLN A 108 15.13 10.87 -1.18
C GLN A 108 14.05 11.23 -2.23
N GLN A 109 13.74 10.31 -3.14
CA GLN A 109 12.77 10.50 -4.22
C GLN A 109 11.63 9.47 -4.15
N SER A 110 11.53 8.74 -3.04
CA SER A 110 10.55 7.68 -2.89
C SER A 110 9.12 8.23 -2.95
N ALA A 111 8.28 7.51 -3.68
CA ALA A 111 6.85 7.77 -3.69
C ALA A 111 6.27 7.66 -2.26
N PRO A 112 5.17 8.35 -1.96
CA PRO A 112 4.52 8.25 -0.66
C PRO A 112 4.25 6.78 -0.28
N THR A 113 4.59 6.41 0.95
CA THR A 113 4.31 5.08 1.49
C THR A 113 2.81 4.89 1.80
N TRP A 114 2.13 6.00 2.03
CA TRP A 114 0.68 6.04 2.22
C TRP A 114 0.10 7.34 1.68
N THR A 115 -1.14 7.26 1.17
CA THR A 115 -1.91 8.40 0.67
C THR A 115 -3.31 8.36 1.26
N SER A 116 -3.80 9.50 1.73
CA SER A 116 -5.17 9.60 2.25
C SER A 116 -6.21 9.29 1.16
N PRO A 117 -7.41 8.82 1.52
CA PRO A 117 -8.50 8.58 0.55
C PRO A 117 -8.87 9.83 -0.28
N THR A 118 -8.67 11.02 0.29
CA THR A 118 -8.90 12.30 -0.39
C THR A 118 -7.73 12.75 -1.25
N SER A 119 -6.60 12.02 -1.24
CA SER A 119 -5.35 12.36 -1.93
C SER A 119 -4.79 13.74 -1.57
N THR A 120 -5.10 14.24 -0.38
CA THR A 120 -4.63 15.56 0.11
C THR A 120 -3.47 15.44 1.10
N HIS A 121 -3.29 14.28 1.71
CA HIS A 121 -2.23 14.00 2.69
C HIS A 121 -1.48 12.75 2.31
N PHE A 122 -0.18 12.76 2.58
CA PHE A 122 0.76 11.71 2.20
C PHE A 122 1.66 11.40 3.39
N VAL A 123 2.09 10.14 3.51
CA VAL A 123 3.21 9.78 4.36
C VAL A 123 4.40 9.51 3.46
N VAL A 124 5.47 10.26 3.65
CA VAL A 124 6.74 10.08 2.94
C VAL A 124 7.82 9.66 3.91
N GLU A 125 8.81 8.94 3.40
CA GLU A 125 9.98 8.50 4.16
C GLU A 125 11.17 9.38 3.82
N ARG A 126 11.95 9.80 4.84
CA ARG A 126 13.18 10.59 4.68
C ARG A 126 14.27 10.05 5.58
N HIS A 127 15.45 9.92 5.02
CA HIS A 127 16.64 9.46 5.74
C HIS A 127 17.46 10.65 6.22
N VAL A 128 17.79 10.66 7.51
CA VAL A 128 18.62 11.70 8.13
C VAL A 128 20.07 11.50 7.72
N GLN A 129 20.62 12.53 7.09
CA GLN A 129 22.03 12.59 6.71
C GLN A 129 22.84 13.31 7.79
N ALA A 130 24.18 13.22 7.74
CA ALA A 130 25.09 13.90 8.65
C ALA A 130 24.81 15.41 8.74
N SER A 131 24.44 16.05 7.61
CA SER A 131 24.12 17.49 7.55
C SER A 131 22.89 17.90 8.35
N THR A 132 21.98 16.98 8.62
CA THR A 132 20.71 17.22 9.33
C THR A 132 20.75 16.68 10.77
N ALA A 133 21.76 15.85 11.09
CA ALA A 133 21.93 15.32 12.43
C ALA A 133 22.16 16.45 13.46
N GLY A 134 21.65 16.25 14.68
CA GLY A 134 21.72 17.21 15.77
C GLY A 134 20.60 18.26 15.80
N ARG A 135 19.79 18.34 14.77
CA ARG A 135 18.61 19.23 14.74
C ARG A 135 17.42 18.57 15.45
N ALA A 136 16.56 19.38 16.03
CA ALA A 136 15.38 18.87 16.71
C ALA A 136 14.22 18.63 15.70
N ILE A 137 13.38 17.63 15.99
CA ILE A 137 12.26 17.26 15.11
C ILE A 137 11.26 18.42 14.96
N ASP A 138 11.05 19.22 15.98
CA ASP A 138 10.12 20.34 15.97
C ASP A 138 10.49 21.43 14.95
N GLU A 139 11.79 21.56 14.61
CA GLU A 139 12.24 22.47 13.53
C GLU A 139 11.62 22.13 12.16
N PHE A 140 11.16 20.89 11.99
CA PHE A 140 10.56 20.36 10.75
C PHE A 140 9.05 20.19 10.85
N THR A 141 8.42 20.64 11.93
CA THR A 141 6.98 20.50 12.16
C THR A 141 6.27 21.80 11.81
N SER A 142 5.17 21.69 11.08
CA SER A 142 4.27 22.82 10.77
C SER A 142 2.80 22.34 10.78
N ASP A 143 1.88 23.23 10.48
CA ASP A 143 0.46 22.86 10.31
C ASP A 143 0.23 21.94 9.11
N GLU A 144 1.15 21.96 8.14
CA GLU A 144 1.06 21.17 6.91
C GLU A 144 1.95 19.92 6.90
N CYS A 145 2.87 19.77 7.86
CA CYS A 145 3.72 18.60 7.95
C CYS A 145 4.11 18.24 9.39
N ARG A 146 4.21 16.93 9.66
CA ARG A 146 4.60 16.41 10.97
C ARG A 146 5.35 15.08 10.84
N VAL A 147 6.45 14.94 11.58
CA VAL A 147 7.10 13.64 11.76
C VAL A 147 6.22 12.78 12.67
N VAL A 148 5.70 11.69 12.14
CA VAL A 148 4.78 10.79 12.87
C VAL A 148 5.43 9.53 13.38
N LEU A 149 6.58 9.12 12.78
CA LEU A 149 7.34 7.96 13.22
C LEU A 149 8.83 8.21 12.99
N LEU A 150 9.64 7.79 13.95
CA LEU A 150 11.11 7.79 13.90
C LEU A 150 11.61 6.35 13.98
N GLY A 151 12.31 5.91 12.95
CA GLY A 151 13.09 4.68 12.95
C GLY A 151 14.55 4.97 13.33
N ARG A 152 15.03 4.34 14.39
CA ARG A 152 16.43 4.42 14.84
C ARG A 152 16.95 3.04 15.20
N ASN A 153 18.07 2.61 14.61
CA ASN A 153 18.67 1.30 14.88
C ASN A 153 17.68 0.12 14.72
N GLY A 154 16.79 0.19 13.71
CA GLY A 154 15.81 -0.84 13.45
C GLY A 154 14.58 -0.83 14.39
N VAL A 155 14.50 0.12 15.34
CA VAL A 155 13.35 0.30 16.22
C VAL A 155 12.55 1.54 15.79
N SER A 156 11.25 1.38 15.59
CA SER A 156 10.35 2.49 15.25
C SER A 156 9.59 2.96 16.48
N GLN A 157 9.50 4.28 16.65
CA GLN A 157 8.77 4.91 17.76
C GLN A 157 8.08 6.21 17.33
N ILE A 158 7.00 6.56 18.01
CA ILE A 158 6.41 7.91 17.89
C ILE A 158 7.36 8.88 18.62
N PRO A 159 7.99 9.83 17.90
CA PRO A 159 9.01 10.66 18.51
C PRO A 159 8.39 11.76 19.39
N PRO A 160 8.98 12.05 20.56
CA PRO A 160 8.74 13.32 21.23
C PRO A 160 9.19 14.49 20.34
N THR A 161 8.54 15.64 20.44
CA THR A 161 8.85 16.82 19.60
C THR A 161 10.26 17.34 19.77
N THR A 162 10.90 17.11 20.91
CA THR A 162 12.22 17.60 21.29
C THR A 162 13.37 16.63 20.95
N VAL A 163 13.08 15.51 20.26
CA VAL A 163 14.11 14.53 19.89
C VAL A 163 15.09 15.15 18.89
N LEU A 164 16.36 15.01 19.18
CA LEU A 164 17.43 15.35 18.24
C LEU A 164 17.64 14.21 17.23
N LEU A 165 17.68 14.58 15.97
CA LEU A 165 17.93 13.67 14.85
C LEU A 165 19.36 13.13 14.89
N GLN A 166 19.54 11.88 14.51
CA GLN A 166 20.84 11.24 14.35
C GLN A 166 21.00 10.78 12.91
N GLU A 167 22.23 10.76 12.43
CA GLU A 167 22.55 10.19 11.12
C GLU A 167 22.09 8.73 11.05
N GLY A 168 21.43 8.37 9.94
CA GLY A 168 20.85 7.05 9.75
C GLY A 168 19.43 6.88 10.32
N ASP A 169 18.89 7.88 11.01
CA ASP A 169 17.46 7.88 11.37
C ASP A 169 16.58 7.85 10.12
N VAL A 170 15.41 7.21 10.23
CA VAL A 170 14.39 7.18 9.20
C VAL A 170 13.15 7.89 9.72
N LEU A 171 12.73 8.95 9.05
CA LEU A 171 11.57 9.74 9.42
C LEU A 171 10.39 9.39 8.51
N HIS A 172 9.23 9.11 9.10
CA HIS A 172 7.98 9.08 8.36
C HIS A 172 7.24 10.41 8.62
N VAL A 173 7.04 11.15 7.54
CA VAL A 173 6.47 12.50 7.58
C VAL A 173 5.08 12.48 6.97
N LEU A 174 4.07 12.79 7.77
CA LEU A 174 2.71 13.05 7.28
C LEU A 174 2.64 14.51 6.83
N ALA A 175 2.29 14.75 5.58
CA ALA A 175 2.25 16.10 5.04
C ALA A 175 1.24 16.26 3.89
N THR A 176 0.88 17.52 3.59
CA THR A 176 0.26 17.92 2.33
C THR A 176 1.33 18.01 1.23
N THR A 177 0.93 18.24 -0.03
CA THR A 177 1.91 18.45 -1.13
C THR A 177 2.83 19.64 -0.84
N SER A 178 2.28 20.78 -0.44
CA SER A 178 3.05 21.97 -0.04
C SER A 178 3.90 21.73 1.21
N GLY A 179 3.37 20.97 2.17
CA GLY A 179 4.09 20.59 3.38
C GLY A 179 5.32 19.73 3.10
N ILE A 180 5.26 18.82 2.12
CA ILE A 180 6.43 18.02 1.69
C ILE A 180 7.52 18.93 1.11
N GLU A 181 7.16 19.86 0.23
CA GLU A 181 8.11 20.79 -0.39
C GLU A 181 8.80 21.65 0.68
N THR A 182 8.04 22.18 1.62
CA THR A 182 8.56 22.99 2.73
C THR A 182 9.49 22.16 3.62
N PHE A 183 9.07 20.93 3.95
CA PHE A 183 9.90 20.01 4.74
C PHE A 183 11.21 19.71 4.03
N ASP A 184 11.17 19.32 2.76
CA ASP A 184 12.37 18.93 2.00
C ASP A 184 13.32 20.12 1.85
N HIS A 185 12.80 21.33 1.65
CA HIS A 185 13.61 22.55 1.64
C HIS A 185 14.30 22.79 2.99
N ALA A 186 13.58 22.72 4.10
CA ALA A 186 14.15 22.88 5.45
C ALA A 186 15.14 21.77 5.80
N PHE A 187 14.85 20.52 5.34
CA PHE A 187 15.66 19.34 5.60
C PHE A 187 16.99 19.36 4.85
N THR A 188 17.04 19.97 3.66
CA THR A 188 18.23 20.07 2.82
C THR A 188 18.99 21.39 2.96
N ALA A 189 18.37 22.45 3.52
CA ALA A 189 18.89 23.83 3.52
C ALA A 189 20.21 24.08 4.30
N HIS A 190 20.83 23.07 4.92
CA HIS A 190 22.03 23.24 5.74
C HIS A 190 23.34 22.88 5.05
N GLN A 191 23.39 22.81 3.72
CA GLN A 191 24.64 22.56 2.96
C GLN A 191 25.50 23.82 2.72
N GLY A 192 25.18 24.98 3.32
CA GLY A 192 25.74 26.25 2.89
C GLY A 192 26.32 27.19 3.94
N SER A 193 26.88 26.73 5.08
CA SER A 193 27.60 27.68 5.96
C SER A 193 28.68 27.01 6.81
N HIS A 194 29.74 26.54 6.18
CA HIS A 194 31.09 26.49 6.77
C HIS A 194 32.09 26.72 5.65
N SER A 195 32.42 27.97 5.45
CA SER A 195 33.71 28.44 4.86
C SER A 195 34.43 29.21 5.91
#